data_59208cb1f9ace7368c82674d88293e2e
#
_entry.id   59208cb1f9ace7368c82674d88293e2e
#
_cell.length_a   1.000
_cell.length_b   1.000
_cell.length_c   1.000
_cell.angle_alpha   90.00
_cell.angle_beta   90.00
_cell.angle_gamma   90.00
#
_symmetry.space_group_name_H-M   'P 1'
#
loop_
_entity.id
_entity.type
_entity.pdbx_description
1 polymer ?
#
loop_
_entity_poly.entity_id
_entity_poly.type
_entity_poly.pdbx_seq_one_letter_code
_entity_poly.pdbx_strand_id
1 'polypeptide(L)'
;GWEVIAEATFSEFGERGSIDVLARHEATGHVAVNEVKASIGDAGATVMGVDRKARLAPVMAGKLGWRCLGVSRFLVVGEGATSRRRVAAHAETFRTAFALAGPECRSWIRQPTSRPISGLFFLSPARTEDGNRDSRRPASVRPQRPRTG
;
A
#
# COMPACT_ATOMS: atom_id res chain seq x y z
N GLY A 1 -5.31 10.08 -15.23
CA GLY A 1 -5.19 9.15 -14.14
C GLY A 1 -3.75 8.78 -13.80
N TRP A 2 -3.64 7.80 -12.96
CA TRP A 2 -2.36 7.23 -12.55
C TRP A 2 -1.98 6.05 -13.43
N GLU A 3 -0.72 6.01 -13.86
CA GLU A 3 -0.06 4.82 -14.38
C GLU A 3 0.73 4.18 -13.24
N VAL A 4 0.60 2.86 -13.06
CA VAL A 4 1.10 2.15 -11.88
C VAL A 4 1.93 0.95 -12.30
N ILE A 5 3.10 0.79 -11.67
CA ILE A 5 3.97 -0.38 -11.80
C ILE A 5 4.13 -0.99 -10.41
N ALA A 6 3.71 -2.24 -10.26
CA ALA A 6 3.97 -3.01 -9.05
C ALA A 6 5.36 -3.62 -9.10
N GLU A 7 6.04 -3.67 -7.94
CA GLU A 7 7.36 -4.25 -7.78
C GLU A 7 8.39 -3.74 -8.81
N ALA A 8 8.47 -2.41 -8.94
CA ALA A 8 9.43 -1.76 -9.83
C ALA A 8 10.86 -1.99 -9.34
N THR A 9 11.58 -2.88 -10.00
CA THR A 9 12.96 -3.23 -9.63
C THR A 9 13.94 -2.16 -10.06
N PHE A 10 14.98 -1.99 -9.27
CA PHE A 10 16.08 -1.08 -9.58
C PHE A 10 17.45 -1.69 -9.29
N SER A 11 18.45 -1.25 -10.04
CA SER A 11 19.86 -1.52 -9.79
C SER A 11 20.62 -0.26 -10.20
N GLU A 12 20.80 0.65 -9.24
CA GLU A 12 21.36 1.99 -9.48
C GLU A 12 22.42 2.32 -8.44
N PHE A 13 23.55 2.83 -8.90
CA PHE A 13 24.64 3.28 -8.03
C PHE A 13 25.08 2.24 -6.99
N GLY A 14 25.09 0.95 -7.36
CA GLY A 14 25.41 -0.15 -6.46
C GLY A 14 24.27 -0.57 -5.52
N GLU A 15 23.14 0.09 -5.55
CA GLU A 15 21.94 -0.25 -4.78
C GLU A 15 20.97 -1.10 -5.62
N ARG A 16 20.47 -2.18 -5.05
CA ARG A 16 19.48 -3.07 -5.67
C ARG A 16 18.27 -3.20 -4.78
N GLY A 17 17.11 -3.33 -5.39
CA GLY A 17 15.85 -3.54 -4.69
C GLY A 17 14.64 -3.36 -5.59
N SER A 18 13.49 -3.18 -4.96
CA SER A 18 12.26 -2.85 -5.65
C SER A 18 11.45 -1.83 -4.87
N ILE A 19 10.70 -1.03 -5.60
CA ILE A 19 9.64 -0.19 -5.06
C ILE A 19 8.34 -0.98 -5.18
N ASP A 20 7.62 -1.17 -4.09
CA ASP A 20 6.43 -2.01 -4.08
C ASP A 20 5.37 -1.50 -5.07
N VAL A 21 5.13 -0.20 -5.08
CA VAL A 21 4.29 0.44 -6.09
C VAL A 21 4.90 1.78 -6.50
N LEU A 22 5.31 1.87 -7.75
CA LEU A 22 5.75 3.11 -8.38
C LEU A 22 4.64 3.61 -9.30
N ALA A 23 4.21 4.84 -9.11
CA ALA A 23 3.11 5.42 -9.87
C ALA A 23 3.48 6.79 -10.45
N ARG A 24 2.93 7.13 -11.61
CA ARG A 24 2.99 8.49 -12.13
C ARG A 24 1.59 9.03 -12.40
N HIS A 25 1.44 10.31 -12.20
CA HIS A 25 0.29 11.06 -12.65
C HIS A 25 0.73 11.91 -13.85
N GLU A 26 0.30 11.53 -15.04
CA GLU A 26 0.81 12.10 -16.28
C GLU A 26 0.55 13.61 -16.36
N ALA A 27 -0.67 14.03 -16.04
CA ALA A 27 -1.07 15.44 -16.16
C ALA A 27 -0.21 16.39 -15.30
N THR A 28 0.20 15.97 -14.11
CA THR A 28 1.01 16.78 -13.19
C THR A 28 2.50 16.50 -13.30
N GLY A 29 2.90 15.41 -13.95
CA GLY A 29 4.29 14.93 -13.96
C GLY A 29 4.77 14.48 -12.57
N HIS A 30 3.85 14.10 -11.69
CA HIS A 30 4.16 13.67 -10.34
C HIS A 30 4.41 12.17 -10.27
N VAL A 31 5.43 11.77 -9.51
CA VAL A 31 5.76 10.38 -9.26
C VAL A 31 5.50 10.07 -7.79
N ALA A 32 4.89 8.94 -7.51
CA ALA A 32 4.63 8.48 -6.15
C ALA A 32 5.33 7.15 -5.89
N VAL A 33 6.09 7.11 -4.80
CA VAL A 33 6.70 5.90 -4.24
C VAL A 33 5.83 5.41 -3.12
N ASN A 34 5.38 4.17 -3.21
CA ASN A 34 4.57 3.55 -2.18
C ASN A 34 5.28 2.31 -1.65
N GLU A 35 5.55 2.32 -0.37
CA GLU A 35 6.05 1.17 0.36
C GLU A 35 4.91 0.53 1.13
N VAL A 36 4.72 -0.76 0.96
CA VAL A 36 3.63 -1.53 1.57
C VAL A 36 4.20 -2.46 2.63
N LYS A 37 3.75 -2.32 3.87
CA LYS A 37 4.15 -3.14 5.01
C LYS A 37 2.94 -3.80 5.64
N ALA A 38 2.92 -5.12 5.70
CA ALA A 38 1.92 -5.85 6.46
C ALA A 38 2.03 -5.54 7.96
N SER A 39 3.27 -5.38 8.44
CA SER A 39 3.57 -4.94 9.81
C SER A 39 4.87 -4.14 9.84
N ILE A 40 5.00 -3.27 10.83
CA ILE A 40 6.21 -2.48 11.05
C ILE A 40 7.14 -3.24 12.00
N GLY A 41 8.37 -3.46 11.55
CA GLY A 41 9.46 -3.93 12.39
C GLY A 41 10.26 -2.75 12.98
N ASP A 42 11.41 -2.45 12.38
CA ASP A 42 12.23 -1.30 12.74
C ASP A 42 11.73 -0.02 12.06
N ALA A 43 11.33 0.96 12.87
CA ALA A 43 10.79 2.22 12.36
C ALA A 43 11.85 3.03 11.59
N GLY A 44 13.06 3.13 12.11
CA GLY A 44 14.15 3.84 11.46
C GLY A 44 14.54 3.22 10.13
N ALA A 45 14.69 1.91 10.08
CA ALA A 45 15.00 1.18 8.85
C ALA A 45 13.87 1.33 7.81
N THR A 46 12.63 1.35 8.24
CA THR A 46 11.46 1.57 7.36
C THR A 46 11.53 2.95 6.71
N VAL A 47 11.76 3.99 7.49
CA VAL A 47 11.87 5.37 6.98
C VAL A 47 13.04 5.50 6.02
N MET A 48 14.20 4.98 6.38
CA MET A 48 15.40 5.01 5.52
C MET A 48 15.17 4.28 4.19
N GLY A 49 14.46 3.16 4.21
CA GLY A 49 14.11 2.41 3.02
C GLY A 49 13.21 3.21 2.05
N VAL A 50 12.21 3.89 2.57
CA VAL A 50 11.34 4.76 1.77
C VAL A 50 12.12 5.95 1.20
N ASP A 51 12.95 6.58 2.01
CA ASP A 51 13.79 7.71 1.58
C ASP A 51 14.73 7.33 0.46
N ARG A 52 15.38 6.17 0.56
CA ARG A 52 16.24 5.64 -0.50
C ARG A 52 15.48 5.44 -1.80
N LYS A 53 14.32 4.82 -1.75
CA LYS A 53 13.48 4.56 -2.92
C LYS A 53 12.98 5.85 -3.54
N ALA A 54 12.58 6.83 -2.72
CA ALA A 54 12.17 8.15 -3.21
C ALA A 54 13.32 8.90 -3.91
N ARG A 55 14.53 8.77 -3.39
CA ARG A 55 15.73 9.36 -3.99
C ARG A 55 16.06 8.75 -5.35
N LEU A 56 15.81 7.47 -5.54
CA LEU A 56 16.05 6.74 -6.79
C LEU A 56 14.91 6.89 -7.81
N ALA A 57 13.73 7.27 -7.36
CA ALA A 57 12.54 7.35 -8.21
C ALA A 57 12.69 8.25 -9.45
N PRO A 58 13.36 9.43 -9.41
CA PRO A 58 13.57 10.23 -10.61
C PRO A 58 14.39 9.52 -11.69
N VAL A 59 15.41 8.76 -11.29
CA VAL A 59 16.24 7.98 -12.23
C VAL A 59 15.42 6.86 -12.86
N MET A 60 14.62 6.16 -12.06
CA MET A 60 13.72 5.11 -12.54
C MET A 60 12.65 5.67 -13.48
N ALA A 61 12.06 6.80 -13.13
CA ALA A 61 11.10 7.50 -13.98
C ALA A 61 11.73 7.87 -15.35
N GLY A 62 12.95 8.38 -15.35
CA GLY A 62 13.68 8.70 -16.58
C GLY A 62 13.89 7.48 -17.48
N LYS A 63 14.24 6.33 -16.92
CA LYS A 63 14.39 5.07 -17.65
C LYS A 63 13.08 4.55 -18.24
N LEU A 64 11.95 4.87 -17.59
CA LEU A 64 10.61 4.54 -18.06
C LEU A 64 10.07 5.55 -19.09
N GLY A 65 10.82 6.61 -19.40
CA GLY A 65 10.35 7.71 -20.23
C GLY A 65 9.30 8.58 -19.55
N TRP A 66 9.22 8.53 -18.23
CA TRP A 66 8.28 9.33 -17.46
C TRP A 66 8.85 10.70 -17.12
N ARG A 67 8.03 11.73 -17.29
CA ARG A 67 8.32 13.04 -16.75
C ARG A 67 8.19 12.99 -15.23
N CYS A 68 9.17 13.48 -14.51
CA CYS A 68 9.17 13.55 -13.06
C CYS A 68 9.45 14.97 -12.59
N LEU A 69 8.41 15.69 -12.18
CA LEU A 69 8.50 17.05 -11.63
C LEU A 69 8.52 17.07 -10.11
N GLY A 70 8.17 16.00 -9.47
CA GLY A 70 8.20 15.84 -8.03
C GLY A 70 7.95 14.41 -7.62
N VAL A 71 8.39 14.05 -6.41
CA VAL A 71 8.22 12.71 -5.85
C VAL A 71 7.49 12.80 -4.53
N SER A 72 6.36 12.13 -4.43
CA SER A 72 5.66 11.90 -3.17
C SER A 72 5.97 10.53 -2.61
N ARG A 73 5.92 10.40 -1.29
CA ARG A 73 6.25 9.18 -0.56
C ARG A 73 5.08 8.75 0.29
N PHE A 74 4.71 7.48 0.18
CA PHE A 74 3.67 6.90 0.99
C PHE A 74 4.16 5.62 1.66
N LEU A 75 3.95 5.54 2.97
CA LEU A 75 4.04 4.31 3.72
C LEU A 75 2.62 3.78 3.95
N VAL A 76 2.32 2.65 3.35
CA VAL A 76 1.02 1.98 3.45
C VAL A 76 1.18 0.81 4.40
N VAL A 77 0.44 0.82 5.50
CA VAL A 77 0.54 -0.19 6.56
C VAL A 77 -0.75 -1.00 6.60
N GLY A 78 -0.62 -2.32 6.70
CA GLY A 78 -1.77 -3.20 6.87
C GLY A 78 -2.56 -2.82 8.12
N GLU A 79 -3.89 -2.70 7.99
CA GLU A 79 -4.79 -2.35 9.08
C GLU A 79 -4.79 -3.44 10.15
N GLY A 80 -4.78 -3.04 11.41
CA GLY A 80 -4.88 -3.93 12.54
C GLY A 80 -4.40 -3.27 13.83
N ALA A 81 -4.88 -3.76 14.96
CA ALA A 81 -4.57 -3.19 16.27
C ALA A 81 -3.07 -3.24 16.59
N THR A 82 -2.38 -4.31 16.22
CA THR A 82 -0.94 -4.44 16.43
C THR A 82 -0.15 -3.46 15.60
N SER A 83 -0.49 -3.31 14.31
CA SER A 83 0.16 -2.34 13.42
C SER A 83 -0.06 -0.91 13.89
N ARG A 84 -1.26 -0.56 14.32
CA ARG A 84 -1.57 0.77 14.86
C ARG A 84 -0.79 1.06 16.12
N ARG A 85 -0.66 0.09 17.03
CA ARG A 85 0.14 0.25 18.25
C ARG A 85 1.62 0.45 17.94
N ARG A 86 2.17 -0.29 17.00
CA ARG A 86 3.58 -0.16 16.59
C ARG A 86 3.88 1.20 15.96
N VAL A 87 2.99 1.68 15.11
CA VAL A 87 3.10 3.03 14.55
C VAL A 87 3.01 4.08 15.65
N ALA A 88 2.06 3.95 16.57
CA ALA A 88 1.90 4.87 17.70
C ALA A 88 3.11 4.87 18.64
N ALA A 89 3.74 3.71 18.87
CA ALA A 89 4.96 3.60 19.69
C ALA A 89 6.15 4.38 19.11
N HIS A 90 6.16 4.62 17.80
CA HIS A 90 7.19 5.39 17.08
C HIS A 90 6.60 6.63 16.39
N ALA A 91 5.58 7.22 17.01
CA ALA A 91 4.80 8.31 16.42
C ALA A 91 5.67 9.50 15.99
N GLU A 92 6.65 9.89 16.77
CA GLU A 92 7.54 11.00 16.43
C GLU A 92 8.35 10.73 15.16
N THR A 93 8.94 9.56 15.06
CA THR A 93 9.71 9.14 13.88
C THR A 93 8.83 9.15 12.64
N PHE A 94 7.64 8.55 12.71
CA PHE A 94 6.75 8.46 11.55
C PHE A 94 6.10 9.79 11.18
N ARG A 95 5.72 10.63 12.13
CA ARG A 95 5.15 11.96 11.84
C ARG A 95 6.18 12.91 11.23
N THR A 96 7.44 12.80 11.63
CA THR A 96 8.51 13.59 11.01
C THR A 96 8.74 13.19 9.56
N ALA A 97 8.74 11.89 9.26
CA ALA A 97 8.97 11.39 7.91
C ALA A 97 7.71 11.47 7.03
N PHE A 98 6.53 11.25 7.59
CA PHE A 98 5.24 11.17 6.91
C PHE A 98 4.23 12.06 7.62
N ALA A 99 4.21 13.35 7.24
CA ALA A 99 3.43 14.37 7.93
C ALA A 99 1.91 14.22 7.74
N LEU A 100 1.47 13.62 6.61
CA LEU A 100 0.06 13.51 6.30
C LEU A 100 -0.52 12.16 6.69
N ALA A 101 -1.74 12.18 7.21
CA ALA A 101 -2.52 11.00 7.57
C ALA A 101 -3.41 10.52 6.41
N GLY A 102 -4.17 9.46 6.63
CA GLY A 102 -4.94 8.79 5.61
C GLY A 102 -5.90 9.66 4.80
N PRO A 103 -6.74 10.50 5.43
CA PRO A 103 -7.69 11.34 4.69
C PRO A 103 -7.00 12.30 3.71
N GLU A 104 -5.94 12.95 4.13
CA GLU A 104 -5.18 13.90 3.30
C GLU A 104 -4.44 13.18 2.18
N CYS A 105 -3.86 12.00 2.47
CA CYS A 105 -3.22 11.16 1.45
C CYS A 105 -4.22 10.77 0.36
N ARG A 106 -5.38 10.27 0.75
CA ARG A 106 -6.43 9.86 -0.19
C ARG A 106 -6.97 11.01 -1.01
N SER A 107 -7.14 12.18 -0.40
CA SER A 107 -7.56 13.39 -1.10
C SER A 107 -6.54 13.79 -2.17
N TRP A 108 -5.26 13.79 -1.81
CA TRP A 108 -4.19 14.14 -2.75
C TRP A 108 -4.08 13.11 -3.88
N ILE A 109 -4.20 11.81 -3.60
CA ILE A 109 -4.15 10.75 -4.63
C ILE A 109 -5.28 10.92 -5.65
N ARG A 110 -6.47 11.34 -5.22
CA ARG A 110 -7.60 11.59 -6.13
C ARG A 110 -7.39 12.82 -7.00
N GLN A 111 -6.79 13.86 -6.43
CA GLN A 111 -6.52 15.13 -7.11
C GLN A 111 -5.10 15.59 -6.81
N PRO A 112 -4.08 14.99 -7.45
CA PRO A 112 -2.70 15.37 -7.21
C PRO A 112 -2.46 16.82 -7.60
N THR A 113 -1.72 17.51 -6.74
CA THR A 113 -1.20 18.86 -7.04
C THR A 113 0.27 18.77 -7.46
N SER A 114 0.85 19.87 -7.88
CA SER A 114 2.28 19.95 -8.16
C SER A 114 3.17 19.85 -6.91
N ARG A 115 2.58 19.96 -5.72
CA ARG A 115 3.31 19.91 -4.45
C ARG A 115 3.52 18.45 -4.00
N PRO A 116 4.76 18.00 -3.80
CA PRO A 116 5.06 16.70 -3.21
C PRO A 116 4.51 16.59 -1.80
N ILE A 117 4.05 15.40 -1.45
CA ILE A 117 3.61 15.08 -0.09
C ILE A 117 4.31 13.81 0.42
N SER A 118 4.30 13.67 1.74
CA SER A 118 4.70 12.45 2.43
C SER A 118 3.61 12.06 3.42
N GLY A 119 3.18 10.83 3.37
CA GLY A 119 2.09 10.37 4.22
C GLY A 119 2.17 8.91 4.59
N LEU A 120 1.52 8.58 5.71
CA LEU A 120 1.32 7.23 6.19
C LEU A 120 -0.16 6.98 6.34
N PHE A 121 -0.64 5.88 5.79
CA PHE A 121 -2.02 5.48 5.98
C PHE A 121 -2.17 3.97 6.11
N PHE A 122 -3.26 3.56 6.73
CA PHE A 122 -3.60 2.16 6.92
C PHE A 122 -4.56 1.70 5.83
N LEU A 123 -4.33 0.50 5.34
CA LEU A 123 -5.14 -0.12 4.31
C LEU A 123 -5.60 -1.50 4.79
N SER A 124 -6.90 -1.71 4.79
CA SER A 124 -7.45 -3.03 5.02
C SER A 124 -7.22 -3.89 3.79
N PRO A 125 -6.85 -5.20 3.95
CA PRO A 125 -6.81 -6.11 2.83
C PRO A 125 -8.18 -6.12 2.14
N ALA A 126 -8.18 -6.15 0.80
CA ALA A 126 -9.42 -6.31 0.05
C ALA A 126 -10.12 -7.58 0.56
N ARG A 127 -11.40 -7.46 0.96
CA ARG A 127 -12.23 -8.64 1.16
C ARG A 127 -12.29 -9.32 -0.21
N THR A 128 -11.60 -10.44 -0.34
CA THR A 128 -11.99 -11.41 -1.33
C THR A 128 -13.40 -11.82 -0.94
N GLU A 129 -14.37 -11.42 -1.72
CA GLU A 129 -15.67 -12.06 -1.70
C GLU A 129 -15.41 -13.49 -2.17
N ASP A 130 -15.00 -14.35 -1.23
CA ASP A 130 -15.08 -15.78 -1.42
C ASP A 130 -16.57 -16.05 -1.65
N GLY A 131 -16.85 -16.37 -2.91
CA GLY A 131 -18.18 -16.60 -3.37
C GLY A 131 -18.89 -17.51 -2.39
N ASN A 132 -20.06 -17.07 -2.02
CA ASN A 132 -21.10 -17.81 -1.36
C ASN A 132 -21.11 -19.28 -1.86
N ARG A 133 -20.35 -20.14 -1.19
CA ARG A 133 -20.57 -21.56 -1.27
C ARG A 133 -21.83 -21.82 -0.50
N ASP A 134 -22.92 -21.78 -1.25
CA ASP A 134 -24.22 -22.31 -0.90
C ASP A 134 -24.02 -23.70 -0.23
N SER A 135 -23.89 -23.69 1.08
CA SER A 135 -23.91 -24.90 1.86
C SER A 135 -25.36 -25.33 2.02
N ARG A 136 -25.97 -25.80 0.92
CA ARG A 136 -27.16 -26.61 0.98
C ARG A 136 -26.76 -27.93 1.65
N ARG A 137 -26.95 -27.97 2.96
CA ARG A 137 -27.02 -29.25 3.65
C ARG A 137 -28.13 -30.06 3.00
N PRO A 138 -27.85 -31.29 2.52
CA PRO A 138 -28.95 -32.17 2.13
C PRO A 138 -29.79 -32.45 3.36
N ALA A 139 -31.09 -32.24 3.22
CA ALA A 139 -32.05 -32.59 4.24
C ALA A 139 -31.93 -34.08 4.57
N SER A 140 -31.70 -34.41 5.84
CA SER A 140 -31.70 -35.77 6.32
C SER A 140 -33.11 -36.36 6.19
N VAL A 141 -33.25 -37.34 5.31
CA VAL A 141 -34.44 -38.13 5.20
C VAL A 141 -34.56 -39.00 6.45
N ARG A 142 -35.57 -38.73 7.29
CA ARG A 142 -35.93 -39.61 8.40
C ARG A 142 -36.44 -40.95 7.86
N PRO A 143 -35.95 -42.09 8.27
CA PRO A 143 -36.54 -43.37 7.92
C PRO A 143 -37.90 -43.50 8.63
N GLN A 144 -38.92 -43.78 7.86
CA GLN A 144 -40.27 -44.14 8.36
C GLN A 144 -40.15 -45.51 8.97
N ARG A 145 -40.62 -45.68 10.21
CA ARG A 145 -40.82 -46.98 10.83
C ARG A 145 -42.02 -47.72 10.16
N PRO A 146 -41.89 -49.02 9.87
CA PRO A 146 -43.02 -49.78 9.39
C PRO A 146 -44.08 -49.94 10.48
N ARG A 147 -45.33 -49.68 10.15
CA ARG A 147 -46.47 -50.04 10.98
C ARG A 147 -46.65 -51.52 10.90
N THR A 148 -46.47 -52.22 12.03
CA THR A 148 -46.98 -53.58 12.21
C THR A 148 -48.45 -53.50 12.54
N GLY A 149 -49.29 -54.18 11.67
CA GLY A 149 -50.66 -54.52 11.93
C GLY A 149 -50.76 -55.79 12.73
#